data_c059496249f46b736eb2c82885f64d84
#
_entry.id   c059496249f46b736eb2c82885f64d84
#
_cell.length_a   1.000
_cell.length_b   1.000
_cell.length_c   1.000
_cell.angle_alpha   90.00
_cell.angle_beta   90.00
_cell.angle_gamma   90.00
#
_symmetry.space_group_name_H-M   'P 1'
#
loop_
_entity.id
_entity.type
_entity.pdbx_description
1 polymer ?
#
loop_
_entity_poly.entity_id
_entity_poly.type
_entity_poly.pdbx_seq_one_letter_code
_entity_poly.pdbx_strand_id
1 'polypeptide(L)'
;MEREIVLVSGAPGSGKSTLAKGLAESLHANLIGKDFIKETLWDLFDPPAGDLAWSKRLGAAAMEVMWTLAAQSHRVVLEANFRPHSDYEKTKLRGLSANLIEVCCVPSRSRPRALRAASGERRAASGERRSQLTIPLT
;
A
#
# COMPACT_ATOMS: atom_id res chain seq x y z
N MET A 1 -1.75 3.66 23.36
CA MET A 1 -1.26 4.24 22.10
C MET A 1 -2.02 3.64 20.93
N GLU A 2 -2.60 4.49 20.13
CA GLU A 2 -3.31 4.05 18.94
C GLU A 2 -2.31 3.52 17.89
N ARG A 3 -2.69 2.43 17.24
CA ARG A 3 -1.92 1.86 16.15
C ARG A 3 -2.10 2.74 14.91
N GLU A 4 -1.04 2.90 14.15
CA GLU A 4 -1.03 3.74 12.95
C GLU A 4 -0.53 2.96 11.75
N ILE A 5 -1.33 2.90 10.71
CA ILE A 5 -1.02 2.19 9.47
C ILE A 5 -1.16 3.15 8.31
N VAL A 6 -0.07 3.31 7.57
CA VAL A 6 -0.04 4.10 6.35
C VAL A 6 -0.05 3.16 5.15
N LEU A 7 -1.04 3.31 4.29
CA LEU A 7 -1.16 2.56 3.05
C LEU A 7 -0.64 3.40 1.90
N VAL A 8 0.42 2.96 1.25
CA VAL A 8 0.96 3.60 0.06
C VAL A 8 0.56 2.77 -1.15
N SER A 9 -0.31 3.32 -1.98
CA SER A 9 -0.85 2.69 -3.17
C SER A 9 -0.43 3.44 -4.43
N GLY A 10 -0.37 2.73 -5.52
CA GLY A 10 -0.07 3.30 -6.83
C GLY A 10 0.21 2.22 -7.86
N ALA A 11 0.06 2.57 -9.14
CA ALA A 11 0.40 1.68 -10.23
C ALA A 11 1.90 1.35 -10.25
N PRO A 12 2.30 0.23 -10.87
CA PRO A 12 3.71 -0.05 -11.13
C PRO A 12 4.40 1.14 -11.82
N GLY A 13 5.59 1.50 -11.35
CA GLY A 13 6.34 2.63 -11.90
C GLY A 13 5.84 4.02 -11.48
N SER A 14 4.92 4.12 -10.53
CA SER A 14 4.41 5.41 -10.00
C SER A 14 5.34 6.08 -8.98
N GLY A 15 6.43 5.41 -8.59
CA GLY A 15 7.35 5.90 -7.54
C GLY A 15 6.88 5.60 -6.12
N LYS A 16 5.88 4.75 -5.93
CA LYS A 16 5.33 4.41 -4.61
C LYS A 16 6.38 3.82 -3.66
N SER A 17 7.33 3.03 -4.16
CA SER A 17 8.40 2.45 -3.33
C SER A 17 9.31 3.51 -2.72
N THR A 18 9.70 4.50 -3.51
CA THR A 18 10.52 5.63 -3.05
C THR A 18 9.76 6.45 -1.98
N LEU A 19 8.49 6.74 -2.24
CA LEU A 19 7.66 7.46 -1.30
C LEU A 19 7.44 6.68 0.00
N ALA A 20 7.11 5.40 -0.11
CA ALA A 20 6.89 4.54 1.05
C ALA A 20 8.13 4.45 1.94
N LYS A 21 9.30 4.31 1.34
CA LYS A 21 10.58 4.31 2.05
C LYS A 21 10.82 5.62 2.79
N GLY A 22 10.62 6.75 2.13
CA GLY A 22 10.77 8.07 2.75
C GLY A 22 9.79 8.31 3.89
N LEU A 23 8.54 7.87 3.74
CA LEU A 23 7.54 7.95 4.80
C LEU A 23 7.90 7.07 6.00
N ALA A 24 8.34 5.84 5.76
CA ALA A 24 8.75 4.94 6.83
C ALA A 24 9.93 5.52 7.63
N GLU A 25 10.90 6.08 6.96
CA GLU A 25 12.03 6.75 7.60
C GLU A 25 11.57 7.95 8.44
N SER A 26 10.75 8.82 7.87
CA SER A 26 10.24 10.03 8.55
C SER A 26 9.37 9.71 9.77
N LEU A 27 8.59 8.65 9.68
CA LEU A 27 7.67 8.22 10.75
C LEU A 27 8.31 7.27 11.76
N HIS A 28 9.57 6.88 11.54
CA HIS A 28 10.22 5.81 12.31
C HIS A 28 9.35 4.54 12.37
N ALA A 29 8.80 4.18 11.22
CA ALA A 29 7.90 3.05 11.04
C ALA A 29 8.58 1.92 10.27
N ASN A 30 8.09 0.71 10.45
CA ASN A 30 8.46 -0.41 9.60
C ASN A 30 7.86 -0.22 8.20
N LEU A 31 8.59 -0.66 7.19
CA LEU A 31 8.09 -0.73 5.82
C LEU A 31 7.85 -2.17 5.43
N ILE A 32 6.66 -2.46 4.95
CA ILE A 32 6.30 -3.77 4.42
C ILE A 32 5.78 -3.57 2.98
N GLY A 33 6.55 -4.05 2.01
CA GLY A 33 6.23 -3.99 0.60
C GLY A 33 5.75 -5.35 0.08
N LYS A 34 4.57 -5.38 -0.52
CA LYS A 34 4.01 -6.62 -1.08
C LYS A 34 4.89 -7.23 -2.16
N ASP A 35 5.48 -6.40 -3.03
CA ASP A 35 6.31 -6.90 -4.13
C ASP A 35 7.63 -7.50 -3.63
N PHE A 36 8.24 -6.93 -2.59
CA PHE A 36 9.42 -7.52 -1.95
C PHE A 36 9.12 -8.91 -1.39
N ILE A 37 7.98 -9.08 -0.75
CA ILE A 37 7.57 -10.38 -0.22
C ILE A 37 7.35 -11.36 -1.37
N LYS A 38 6.66 -10.93 -2.42
CA LYS A 38 6.40 -11.76 -3.59
C LYS A 38 7.68 -12.20 -4.29
N GLU A 39 8.63 -11.29 -4.48
CA GLU A 39 9.94 -11.59 -5.07
C GLU A 39 10.71 -12.60 -4.24
N THR A 40 10.76 -12.40 -2.93
CA THR A 40 11.39 -13.35 -2.01
C THR A 40 10.77 -14.74 -2.10
N LEU A 41 9.45 -14.82 -2.13
CA LEU A 41 8.75 -16.10 -2.28
C LEU A 41 9.02 -16.74 -3.64
N TRP A 42 9.06 -15.93 -4.69
CA TRP A 42 9.39 -16.40 -6.03
C TRP A 42 10.78 -17.03 -6.08
N ASP A 43 11.76 -16.38 -5.52
CA ASP A 43 13.14 -16.88 -5.47
C ASP A 43 13.25 -18.16 -4.66
N LEU A 44 12.52 -18.26 -3.55
CA LEU A 44 12.54 -19.44 -2.68
C LEU A 44 11.86 -20.66 -3.31
N PHE A 45 10.73 -20.46 -3.98
CA PHE A 45 9.97 -21.56 -4.60
C PHE A 45 10.47 -21.91 -5.99
N ASP A 46 11.20 -21.03 -6.65
CA ASP A 46 11.77 -21.19 -7.98
C ASP A 46 10.78 -21.77 -9.01
N PRO A 47 9.60 -21.14 -9.20
CA PRO A 47 8.60 -21.67 -10.11
C PRO A 47 9.03 -21.50 -11.58
N PRO A 48 8.40 -22.24 -12.50
CA PRO A 48 8.68 -22.09 -13.93
C PRO A 48 8.51 -20.63 -14.40
N ALA A 49 9.45 -20.14 -15.20
CA ALA A 49 9.43 -18.79 -15.71
C ALA A 49 8.13 -18.51 -16.49
N GLY A 50 7.49 -17.37 -16.23
CA GLY A 50 6.27 -16.96 -16.92
C GLY A 50 4.99 -17.68 -16.47
N ASP A 51 5.04 -18.48 -15.41
CA ASP A 51 3.86 -19.17 -14.91
C ASP A 51 2.91 -18.21 -14.19
N LEU A 52 1.79 -17.89 -14.84
CA LEU A 52 0.80 -16.96 -14.29
C LEU A 52 0.08 -17.51 -13.06
N ALA A 53 -0.14 -18.82 -12.98
CA ALA A 53 -0.79 -19.44 -11.82
C ALA A 53 0.08 -19.28 -10.58
N TRP A 54 1.37 -19.54 -10.68
CA TRP A 54 2.33 -19.29 -9.63
C TRP A 54 2.42 -17.82 -9.25
N SER A 55 2.44 -16.93 -10.24
CA SER A 55 2.47 -15.49 -9.99
C SER A 55 1.26 -15.01 -9.18
N LYS A 56 0.07 -15.49 -9.49
CA LYS A 56 -1.15 -15.18 -8.75
C LYS A 56 -1.12 -15.74 -7.32
N ARG A 57 -0.69 -16.99 -7.17
CA ARG A 57 -0.58 -17.65 -5.85
C ARG A 57 0.40 -16.93 -4.94
N LEU A 58 1.58 -16.62 -5.45
CA LEU A 58 2.60 -15.92 -4.67
C LEU A 58 2.20 -14.47 -4.39
N GLY A 59 1.50 -13.82 -5.30
CA GLY A 59 0.92 -12.49 -5.08
C GLY A 59 -0.11 -12.48 -3.94
N ALA A 60 -1.01 -13.46 -3.94
CA ALA A 60 -1.99 -13.63 -2.86
C ALA A 60 -1.32 -13.98 -1.52
N ALA A 61 -0.33 -14.87 -1.54
CA ALA A 61 0.45 -15.20 -0.35
C ALA A 61 1.19 -13.97 0.22
N ALA A 62 1.78 -13.16 -0.64
CA ALA A 62 2.47 -11.94 -0.24
C ALA A 62 1.51 -10.94 0.44
N MET A 63 0.29 -10.80 -0.07
CA MET A 63 -0.74 -9.97 0.56
C MET A 63 -1.12 -10.49 1.95
N GLU A 64 -1.33 -11.79 2.10
CA GLU A 64 -1.63 -12.39 3.40
C GLU A 64 -0.51 -12.20 4.42
N VAL A 65 0.74 -12.39 4.00
CA VAL A 65 1.91 -12.14 4.86
C VAL A 65 1.96 -10.67 5.28
N MET A 66 1.75 -9.76 4.34
CA MET A 66 1.73 -8.32 4.62
C MET A 66 0.69 -7.96 5.69
N TRP A 67 -0.55 -8.45 5.54
CA TRP A 67 -1.62 -8.21 6.52
C TRP A 67 -1.33 -8.84 7.89
N THR A 68 -0.74 -10.04 7.90
CA THR A 68 -0.35 -10.71 9.13
C THR A 68 0.69 -9.91 9.90
N LEU A 69 1.70 -9.40 9.21
CA LEU A 69 2.73 -8.57 9.83
C LEU A 69 2.19 -7.20 10.26
N ALA A 70 1.31 -6.60 9.47
CA ALA A 70 0.66 -5.35 9.82
C ALA A 70 -0.17 -5.47 11.10
N ALA A 71 -0.85 -6.59 11.28
CA ALA A 71 -1.65 -6.86 12.49
C ALA A 71 -0.80 -6.90 13.77
N GLN A 72 0.47 -7.20 13.66
CA GLN A 72 1.41 -7.26 14.77
C GLN A 72 2.22 -5.96 14.95
N SER A 73 2.12 -5.04 14.01
CA SER A 73 2.88 -3.80 14.00
C SER A 73 2.13 -2.69 14.71
N HIS A 74 2.85 -1.87 15.46
CA HIS A 74 2.27 -0.69 16.10
C HIS A 74 2.19 0.49 15.14
N ARG A 75 3.26 0.73 14.40
CA ARG A 75 3.34 1.74 13.34
C ARG A 75 4.00 1.11 12.12
N VAL A 76 3.32 1.15 10.99
CA VAL A 76 3.80 0.49 9.77
C VAL A 76 3.36 1.23 8.52
N VAL A 77 4.23 1.25 7.53
CA VAL A 77 3.93 1.68 6.16
C VAL A 77 3.78 0.44 5.30
N LEU A 78 2.63 0.27 4.69
CA LEU A 78 2.34 -0.82 3.77
C LEU A 78 2.35 -0.30 2.34
N GLU A 79 3.09 -0.95 1.48
CA GLU A 79 3.19 -0.61 0.06
C GLU A 79 2.65 -1.75 -0.80
N ALA A 80 1.61 -1.46 -1.56
CA ALA A 80 1.04 -2.38 -2.54
C ALA A 80 0.16 -1.63 -3.54
N ASN A 81 -0.29 -2.31 -4.58
CA ASN A 81 -1.37 -1.81 -5.42
C ASN A 81 -2.72 -2.18 -4.78
N PHE A 82 -3.12 -1.39 -3.80
CA PHE A 82 -4.37 -1.63 -3.08
C PHE A 82 -5.60 -1.39 -3.94
N ARG A 83 -6.62 -2.20 -3.72
CA ARG A 83 -7.92 -2.13 -4.39
C ARG A 83 -8.99 -1.74 -3.38
N PRO A 84 -9.26 -0.45 -3.20
CA PRO A 84 -10.11 0.06 -2.11
C PRO A 84 -11.56 -0.43 -2.15
N HIS A 85 -12.02 -0.91 -3.30
CA HIS A 85 -13.36 -1.46 -3.47
C HIS A 85 -13.45 -2.98 -3.26
N SER A 86 -12.33 -3.64 -3.05
CA SER A 86 -12.28 -5.08 -2.78
C SER A 86 -12.83 -5.39 -1.39
N ASP A 87 -13.77 -6.32 -1.32
CA ASP A 87 -14.30 -6.79 -0.03
C ASP A 87 -13.23 -7.46 0.83
N TYR A 88 -12.28 -8.14 0.18
CA TYR A 88 -11.13 -8.72 0.82
C TYR A 88 -10.31 -7.68 1.58
N GLU A 89 -9.93 -6.59 0.92
CA GLU A 89 -9.13 -5.53 1.57
C GLU A 89 -9.92 -4.79 2.65
N LYS A 90 -11.19 -4.52 2.41
CA LYS A 90 -12.07 -3.91 3.41
C LYS A 90 -12.13 -4.74 4.69
N THR A 91 -12.27 -6.06 4.55
CA THR A 91 -12.28 -6.99 5.68
C THR A 91 -10.95 -6.96 6.44
N LYS A 92 -9.83 -7.00 5.71
CA LYS A 92 -8.50 -6.92 6.32
C LYS A 92 -8.28 -5.62 7.07
N LEU A 93 -8.65 -4.49 6.46
CA LEU A 93 -8.51 -3.16 7.07
C LEU A 93 -9.35 -3.01 8.35
N ARG A 94 -10.58 -3.50 8.34
CA ARG A 94 -11.44 -3.49 9.53
C ARG A 94 -10.84 -4.30 10.67
N GLY A 95 -10.24 -5.45 10.36
CA GLY A 95 -9.60 -6.31 11.36
C GLY A 95 -8.36 -5.73 12.01
N LEU A 96 -7.73 -4.72 11.42
CA LEU A 96 -6.52 -4.11 11.96
C LEU A 96 -6.78 -3.20 13.16
N SER A 97 -7.97 -2.65 13.30
CA SER A 97 -8.34 -1.74 14.41
C SER A 97 -7.28 -0.66 14.65
N ALA A 98 -6.97 0.11 13.62
CA ALA A 98 -5.89 1.11 13.62
C ALA A 98 -6.33 2.40 12.94
N ASN A 99 -5.61 3.47 13.21
CA ASN A 99 -5.71 4.68 12.42
C ASN A 99 -5.10 4.43 11.04
N LEU A 100 -5.91 4.58 10.00
CA LEU A 100 -5.51 4.33 8.62
C LEU A 100 -5.32 5.64 7.87
N ILE A 101 -4.16 5.77 7.24
CA ILE A 101 -3.84 6.87 6.34
C ILE A 101 -3.56 6.28 4.97
N GLU A 102 -4.30 6.68 3.97
CA GLU A 102 -4.08 6.25 2.59
C GLU A 102 -3.34 7.32 1.79
N VAL A 103 -2.27 6.91 1.15
CA VAL A 103 -1.46 7.75 0.26
C VAL A 103 -1.46 7.10 -1.12
N CYS A 104 -2.01 7.80 -2.11
CA CYS A 104 -2.01 7.35 -3.49
C CYS A 104 -0.94 8.08 -4.29
N CYS A 105 -0.03 7.32 -4.89
CA CYS A 105 0.95 7.83 -5.82
C CYS A 105 0.36 7.90 -7.22
N VAL A 106 0.27 9.12 -7.74
CA VAL A 106 -0.20 9.35 -9.11
C VAL A 106 1.00 9.83 -9.94
N PRO A 107 1.30 9.17 -11.08
CA PRO A 107 2.36 9.64 -11.94
C PRO A 107 2.12 11.09 -12.36
N SER A 108 3.13 11.94 -12.20
CA SER A 108 3.07 13.29 -12.73
C SER A 108 3.02 13.21 -14.25
N ARG A 109 1.88 13.48 -14.83
CA ARG A 109 1.84 13.82 -16.25
C ARG A 109 2.40 15.24 -16.37
N SER A 110 3.29 15.46 -17.31
CA SER A 110 3.96 16.73 -17.59
C SER A 110 3.02 17.89 -17.99
N ARG A 111 1.80 17.90 -17.48
CA ARG A 111 0.81 18.97 -17.70
C ARG A 111 0.26 19.51 -16.39
N PRO A 112 0.41 20.80 -16.14
CA PRO A 112 0.00 21.44 -14.90
C PRO A 112 -1.49 21.33 -14.55
N ARG A 113 -2.34 20.93 -15.48
CA ARG A 113 -3.79 20.84 -15.29
C ARG A 113 -4.26 19.66 -14.43
N ALA A 114 -3.52 18.55 -14.44
CA ALA A 114 -3.89 17.37 -13.66
C ALA A 114 -3.55 17.52 -12.17
N LEU A 115 -2.60 18.37 -11.84
CA LEU A 115 -2.13 18.59 -10.47
C LEU A 115 -3.12 19.38 -9.60
N ARG A 116 -4.02 20.15 -10.22
CA ARG A 116 -4.98 20.97 -9.47
C ARG A 116 -6.17 20.19 -8.93
N ALA A 117 -6.49 19.06 -9.52
CA ALA A 117 -7.59 18.21 -9.08
C ALA A 117 -7.22 17.25 -7.94
N ALA A 118 -5.93 17.02 -7.72
CA ALA A 118 -5.44 16.04 -6.76
C ALA A 118 -5.15 16.64 -5.37
N SER A 119 -5.09 17.94 -5.26
CA SER A 119 -4.85 18.63 -3.99
C SER A 119 -6.18 18.92 -3.30
N GLY A 120 -6.64 18.07 -2.43
CA GLY A 120 -7.66 18.48 -1.49
C GLY A 120 -8.87 17.60 -1.22
N GLU A 121 -8.95 16.41 -1.75
CA GLU A 121 -10.06 15.53 -1.35
C GLU A 121 -9.76 14.77 -0.06
N ARG A 122 -10.17 15.37 1.04
CA ARG A 122 -10.39 14.63 2.28
C ARG A 122 -11.75 13.97 2.19
N ARG A 123 -11.80 12.68 1.99
CA ARG A 123 -13.03 11.93 2.21
C ARG A 123 -13.01 11.32 3.60
N ALA A 124 -13.87 11.85 4.45
CA ALA A 124 -14.26 11.16 5.66
C ALA A 124 -15.34 10.13 5.30
N ALA A 125 -15.01 8.85 5.35
CA ALA A 125 -16.02 7.80 5.28
C ALA A 125 -16.52 7.50 6.69
N SER A 126 -17.83 7.33 6.80
CA SER A 126 -18.56 7.12 8.05
C SER A 126 -17.95 6.07 8.97
N GLY A 127 -17.59 6.48 10.17
CA GLY A 127 -17.22 5.61 11.28
C GLY A 127 -15.75 5.23 11.40
N GLU A 128 -14.98 5.29 10.33
CA GLU A 128 -13.53 5.09 10.33
C GLU A 128 -12.87 6.35 9.78
N ARG A 129 -11.96 6.90 10.53
CA ARG A 129 -11.19 8.05 10.05
C ARG A 129 -10.19 7.57 8.99
N ARG A 130 -10.61 7.65 7.75
CA ARG A 130 -9.74 7.51 6.59
C ARG A 130 -9.35 8.88 6.08
N SER A 131 -8.08 9.19 6.16
CA SER A 131 -7.52 10.37 5.49
C SER A 131 -6.82 9.90 4.22
N GLN A 132 -7.28 10.40 3.08
CA GLN A 132 -6.60 10.16 1.81
C GLN A 132 -5.73 11.38 1.48
N LEU A 133 -4.46 11.13 1.27
CA LEU A 133 -3.51 12.11 0.76
C LEU A 133 -3.02 11.65 -0.60
N THR A 134 -3.28 12.44 -1.63
CA THR A 134 -2.74 12.19 -2.97
C THR A 134 -1.51 13.05 -3.18
N ILE A 135 -0.38 12.42 -3.39
CA ILE A 135 0.89 13.11 -3.64
C ILE A 135 1.25 12.96 -5.10
N PRO A 136 1.31 14.05 -5.87
CA PRO A 136 1.84 14.01 -7.22
C PRO A 136 3.35 13.82 -7.16
N LEU A 137 3.84 12.90 -7.95
CA LEU A 137 5.26 12.69 -8.15
C LEU A 137 5.73 13.56 -9.31
N THR A 138 6.67 14.39 -9.02
CA THR A 138 7.39 15.20 -10.02
C THR A 138 8.45 14.38 -10.72
#